data_05045030c45eec6ecb000ab66211b24b
#
_entry.id   05045030c45eec6ecb000ab66211b24b
#
_cell.length_a   1.000
_cell.length_b   1.000
_cell.length_c   1.000
_cell.angle_alpha   90.00
_cell.angle_beta   90.00
_cell.angle_gamma   90.00
#
_symmetry.space_group_name_H-M   'P 1'
#
loop_
_entity.id
_entity.type
_entity.pdbx_description
1 polymer ?
#
loop_
_entity_poly.entity_id
_entity_poly.type
_entity_poly.pdbx_seq_one_letter_code
_entity_poly.pdbx_strand_id
1 'polypeptide(L)'
;MAVIKHIASKNADYGESERYLIFQHNEYTQKPILDDKGHMILRDEYYLDGLNCDPFTFASECQELNSYYHKNKNFNEIKSHHYIISFDPKDKEECGLTGERAQQLGLTFAKKNFPGHQALVCTHTDGHNESGNIHVHIVINSLRKYDVPQEPYMEFDCESKAGYKHHLSTAYLAHLKQDVMDMCQKEGLHQVDLLSPAERKITEKEYWAQRRGQEKLDELNQKMKEDGITPKETRYQTEKQFLRDAIDDAASTAQSPEEFSKILDEKYHIIFKISRNRYSYLHPGRKKYITGRNLGTRYEEDFLLQTFKENVKSLSDRKMKFKEPQVPNTVKDLPTALSPDASDIPVPFIFIKSDLRLVIDLQTCIKAQQSGAYAQKVKLTNLKQMAQTVAYIQEHGYDSLDDFHATLDQASDQTSASRKSLKDTEQQLKDMNEQIEKVKDL
;
A
#
# COMPACT_ATOMS: atom_id res chain seq x y z
N MET A 1 6.65 1.27 -3.21
CA MET A 1 7.39 1.78 -2.02
C MET A 1 7.74 0.61 -1.14
N ALA A 2 9.02 0.34 -0.97
CA ALA A 2 9.45 -0.77 -0.12
C ALA A 2 9.12 -0.48 1.36
N VAL A 3 8.50 -1.44 2.04
CA VAL A 3 8.15 -1.35 3.47
C VAL A 3 8.48 -2.64 4.18
N ILE A 4 8.82 -2.55 5.48
CA ILE A 4 9.00 -3.71 6.32
C ILE A 4 7.94 -3.77 7.41
N LYS A 5 7.29 -4.94 7.55
CA LYS A 5 6.30 -5.25 8.60
C LYS A 5 6.83 -6.35 9.49
N HIS A 6 6.49 -6.30 10.79
CA HIS A 6 6.83 -7.34 11.77
C HIS A 6 5.57 -7.85 12.46
N ILE A 7 5.47 -9.17 12.61
CA ILE A 7 4.41 -9.87 13.33
C ILE A 7 5.07 -10.85 14.30
N ALA A 8 4.74 -10.77 15.58
CA ALA A 8 5.16 -11.74 16.59
C ALA A 8 4.09 -12.81 16.76
N SER A 9 4.44 -14.09 16.60
CA SER A 9 3.52 -15.21 16.72
C SER A 9 3.73 -15.99 18.02
N LYS A 10 2.63 -16.31 18.68
CA LYS A 10 2.59 -17.20 19.84
C LYS A 10 2.17 -18.62 19.46
N ASN A 11 1.89 -18.85 18.19
CA ASN A 11 1.49 -20.16 17.69
C ASN A 11 2.59 -21.19 17.89
N ALA A 12 2.24 -22.35 18.44
CA ALA A 12 3.17 -23.46 18.64
C ALA A 12 3.35 -24.31 17.38
N ASP A 13 2.43 -24.21 16.44
CA ASP A 13 2.51 -24.90 15.16
C ASP A 13 3.33 -24.07 14.15
N TYR A 14 4.61 -24.37 14.06
CA TYR A 14 5.51 -23.76 13.05
C TYR A 14 5.13 -24.16 11.62
N GLY A 15 4.50 -25.33 11.44
CA GLY A 15 4.01 -25.79 10.13
C GLY A 15 2.87 -24.94 9.59
N GLU A 16 2.15 -24.17 10.42
CA GLU A 16 1.18 -23.19 9.93
C GLU A 16 1.85 -22.10 9.10
N SER A 17 3.04 -21.64 9.54
CA SER A 17 3.81 -20.67 8.75
C SER A 17 4.25 -21.25 7.41
N GLU A 18 4.71 -22.52 7.37
CA GLU A 18 5.06 -23.20 6.11
C GLU A 18 3.84 -23.29 5.19
N ARG A 19 2.70 -23.75 5.72
CA ARG A 19 1.44 -23.84 4.95
C ARG A 19 1.02 -22.48 4.41
N TYR A 20 1.10 -21.42 5.23
CA TYR A 20 0.79 -20.06 4.79
C TYR A 20 1.66 -19.59 3.64
N LEU A 21 2.94 -19.95 3.64
CA LEU A 21 3.90 -19.55 2.61
C LEU A 21 3.70 -20.30 1.30
N ILE A 22 3.32 -21.57 1.35
CA ILE A 22 3.29 -22.47 0.18
C ILE A 22 1.90 -22.51 -0.46
N PHE A 23 0.84 -22.43 0.32
CA PHE A 23 -0.53 -22.58 -0.17
C PHE A 23 -1.27 -21.25 -0.28
N GLN A 24 -2.28 -21.21 -1.14
CA GLN A 24 -3.15 -20.05 -1.30
C GLN A 24 -4.05 -19.88 -0.07
N HIS A 25 -4.20 -18.62 0.39
CA HIS A 25 -5.04 -18.27 1.52
C HIS A 25 -5.98 -17.13 1.15
N ASN A 26 -7.20 -17.19 1.67
CA ASN A 26 -8.14 -16.10 1.55
C ASN A 26 -7.67 -14.91 2.41
N GLU A 27 -7.54 -13.74 1.79
CA GLU A 27 -7.00 -12.53 2.43
C GLU A 27 -7.81 -12.06 3.65
N TYR A 28 -9.13 -12.24 3.62
CA TYR A 28 -10.03 -11.74 4.65
C TYR A 28 -10.15 -12.70 5.82
N THR A 29 -10.25 -13.98 5.53
CA THR A 29 -10.48 -15.01 6.56
C THR A 29 -9.18 -15.62 7.08
N GLN A 30 -8.05 -15.42 6.38
CA GLN A 30 -6.75 -16.04 6.64
C GLN A 30 -6.79 -17.58 6.60
N LYS A 31 -7.84 -18.14 6.01
CA LYS A 31 -8.00 -19.59 5.86
C LYS A 31 -7.43 -20.06 4.52
N PRO A 32 -6.88 -21.29 4.45
CA PRO A 32 -6.43 -21.86 3.19
C PRO A 32 -7.59 -22.02 2.21
N ILE A 33 -7.29 -21.81 0.94
CA ILE A 33 -8.23 -22.08 -0.15
C ILE A 33 -8.13 -23.57 -0.51
N LEU A 34 -9.28 -24.22 -0.59
CA LEU A 34 -9.36 -25.65 -0.86
C LEU A 34 -9.91 -25.90 -2.27
N ASP A 35 -9.44 -26.97 -2.88
CA ASP A 35 -10.01 -27.50 -4.13
C ASP A 35 -11.35 -28.23 -3.87
N ASP A 36 -11.99 -28.72 -4.93
CA ASP A 36 -13.26 -29.45 -4.86
C ASP A 36 -13.16 -30.77 -4.05
N LYS A 37 -11.95 -31.26 -3.80
CA LYS A 37 -11.66 -32.47 -3.01
C LYS A 37 -11.26 -32.16 -1.56
N GLY A 38 -11.19 -30.89 -1.20
CA GLY A 38 -10.82 -30.45 0.14
C GLY A 38 -9.32 -30.39 0.38
N HIS A 39 -8.47 -30.44 -0.64
CA HIS A 39 -7.03 -30.25 -0.53
C HIS A 39 -6.68 -28.75 -0.64
N MET A 40 -5.63 -28.33 0.05
CA MET A 40 -5.10 -26.97 -0.07
C MET A 40 -4.49 -26.75 -1.46
N ILE A 41 -4.77 -25.60 -2.06
CA ILE A 41 -4.27 -25.23 -3.38
C ILE A 41 -2.89 -24.59 -3.22
N LEU A 42 -1.89 -25.12 -3.95
CA LEU A 42 -0.57 -24.53 -4.03
C LEU A 42 -0.61 -23.14 -4.68
N ARG A 43 0.30 -22.25 -4.29
CA ARG A 43 0.49 -20.98 -5.00
C ARG A 43 1.05 -21.23 -6.39
N ASP A 44 0.65 -20.42 -7.34
CA ASP A 44 1.11 -20.55 -8.73
C ASP A 44 2.60 -20.24 -8.87
N GLU A 45 3.11 -19.29 -8.10
CA GLU A 45 4.50 -18.88 -8.08
C GLU A 45 4.94 -18.50 -6.66
N TYR A 46 5.97 -19.17 -6.16
CA TYR A 46 6.65 -18.82 -4.91
C TYR A 46 8.10 -19.32 -4.94
N TYR A 47 8.96 -18.64 -4.19
CA TYR A 47 10.37 -19.02 -4.02
C TYR A 47 10.59 -19.28 -2.53
N LEU A 48 11.15 -20.41 -2.17
CA LEU A 48 11.32 -20.83 -0.76
C LEU A 48 12.73 -21.31 -0.51
N ASP A 49 13.38 -20.73 0.50
CA ASP A 49 14.71 -21.13 0.99
C ASP A 49 14.74 -21.16 2.52
N GLY A 50 15.67 -21.97 3.05
CA GLY A 50 15.99 -22.04 4.48
C GLY A 50 17.27 -21.30 4.83
N LEU A 51 17.30 -20.66 5.98
CA LEU A 51 18.51 -20.15 6.61
C LEU A 51 18.76 -20.93 7.90
N ASN A 52 19.91 -21.58 8.01
CA ASN A 52 20.29 -22.43 9.16
C ASN A 52 19.32 -23.59 9.45
N CYS A 53 18.50 -23.98 8.49
CA CYS A 53 17.55 -25.09 8.51
C CYS A 53 17.22 -25.53 7.09
N ASP A 54 16.69 -26.72 6.95
CA ASP A 54 16.03 -27.12 5.72
C ASP A 54 14.60 -26.53 5.68
N PRO A 55 14.16 -25.93 4.57
CA PRO A 55 12.85 -25.27 4.48
C PRO A 55 11.68 -26.24 4.70
N PHE A 56 11.82 -27.53 4.39
CA PHE A 56 10.77 -28.53 4.52
C PHE A 56 10.73 -29.20 5.90
N THR A 57 11.76 -29.01 6.74
CA THR A 57 11.83 -29.51 8.11
C THR A 57 11.92 -28.41 9.16
N PHE A 58 11.71 -27.17 8.75
CA PHE A 58 11.78 -25.99 9.63
C PHE A 58 10.95 -26.16 10.92
N ALA A 59 9.73 -26.65 10.80
CA ALA A 59 8.85 -26.83 11.96
C ALA A 59 9.44 -27.80 13.00
N SER A 60 9.89 -28.97 12.56
CA SER A 60 10.50 -29.99 13.42
C SER A 60 11.82 -29.52 14.02
N GLU A 61 12.69 -28.89 13.21
CA GLU A 61 13.96 -28.33 13.70
C GLU A 61 13.75 -27.23 14.75
N CYS A 62 12.75 -26.36 14.57
CA CYS A 62 12.41 -25.35 15.58
C CYS A 62 11.90 -25.99 16.88
N GLN A 63 11.09 -27.05 16.79
CA GLN A 63 10.60 -27.79 17.96
C GLN A 63 11.74 -28.47 18.70
N GLU A 64 12.67 -29.10 18.00
CA GLU A 64 13.86 -29.73 18.56
C GLU A 64 14.72 -28.70 19.31
N LEU A 65 15.00 -27.56 18.68
CA LEU A 65 15.78 -26.47 19.30
C LEU A 65 15.10 -25.94 20.57
N ASN A 66 13.79 -25.72 20.52
CA ASN A 66 13.00 -25.27 21.66
C ASN A 66 13.03 -26.31 22.81
N SER A 67 12.97 -27.59 22.47
CA SER A 67 13.03 -28.70 23.43
C SER A 67 14.42 -28.79 24.07
N TYR A 68 15.47 -28.66 23.27
CA TYR A 68 16.86 -28.68 23.73
C TYR A 68 17.15 -27.58 24.78
N TYR A 69 16.71 -26.34 24.51
CA TYR A 69 16.90 -25.21 25.42
C TYR A 69 15.78 -25.09 26.47
N HIS A 70 14.79 -25.97 26.48
CA HIS A 70 13.63 -25.93 27.39
C HIS A 70 12.85 -24.62 27.33
N LYS A 71 12.77 -23.99 26.16
CA LYS A 71 12.08 -22.71 25.90
C LYS A 71 10.78 -22.89 25.12
N ASN A 72 10.01 -21.83 25.00
CA ASN A 72 8.77 -21.76 24.22
C ASN A 72 7.66 -22.77 24.66
N LYS A 73 7.67 -23.18 25.91
CA LYS A 73 6.69 -24.13 26.49
C LYS A 73 5.35 -23.49 26.80
N ASN A 74 5.33 -22.22 27.21
CA ASN A 74 4.13 -21.54 27.66
C ASN A 74 3.35 -20.96 26.47
N PHE A 75 2.00 -20.99 26.56
CA PHE A 75 1.14 -20.45 25.52
C PHE A 75 1.41 -18.96 25.19
N ASN A 76 1.71 -18.15 26.21
CA ASN A 76 1.90 -16.71 26.04
C ASN A 76 3.25 -16.29 25.48
N GLU A 77 4.17 -17.22 25.32
CA GLU A 77 5.52 -16.93 24.80
C GLU A 77 5.50 -16.73 23.28
N ILE A 78 6.24 -15.74 22.79
CA ILE A 78 6.48 -15.57 21.36
C ILE A 78 7.39 -16.70 20.90
N LYS A 79 6.97 -17.43 19.89
CA LYS A 79 7.62 -18.62 19.34
C LYS A 79 8.31 -18.36 18.01
N SER A 80 7.74 -17.47 17.21
CA SER A 80 8.33 -17.05 15.93
C SER A 80 8.10 -15.57 15.67
N HIS A 81 8.93 -15.00 14.82
CA HIS A 81 8.76 -13.64 14.32
C HIS A 81 8.67 -13.71 12.79
N HIS A 82 7.69 -13.04 12.23
CA HIS A 82 7.45 -12.97 10.81
C HIS A 82 7.69 -11.55 10.34
N TYR A 83 8.68 -11.36 9.50
CA TYR A 83 8.99 -10.12 8.82
C TYR A 83 8.50 -10.20 7.38
N ILE A 84 7.95 -9.12 6.86
CA ILE A 84 7.48 -9.03 5.48
C ILE A 84 8.08 -7.78 4.88
N ILE A 85 8.87 -7.94 3.83
CA ILE A 85 9.39 -6.84 3.01
C ILE A 85 8.55 -6.79 1.75
N SER A 86 7.75 -5.73 1.59
CA SER A 86 6.93 -5.53 0.39
C SER A 86 7.56 -4.45 -0.47
N PHE A 87 7.78 -4.74 -1.75
CA PHE A 87 8.32 -3.81 -2.73
C PHE A 87 7.20 -2.98 -3.39
N ASP A 88 7.56 -1.91 -4.08
CA ASP A 88 6.59 -1.14 -4.86
C ASP A 88 6.12 -1.98 -6.08
N PRO A 89 4.83 -1.99 -6.41
CA PRO A 89 4.38 -2.61 -7.66
C PRO A 89 5.13 -2.10 -8.90
N LYS A 90 5.54 -0.85 -8.90
CA LYS A 90 6.34 -0.25 -9.99
C LYS A 90 7.74 -0.84 -10.14
N ASP A 91 8.32 -1.41 -9.09
CA ASP A 91 9.64 -2.02 -9.14
C ASP A 91 9.69 -3.17 -10.14
N LYS A 92 8.56 -3.85 -10.36
CA LYS A 92 8.42 -4.90 -11.37
C LYS A 92 8.56 -4.34 -12.79
N GLU A 93 7.89 -3.23 -13.08
CA GLU A 93 7.84 -2.62 -14.42
C GLU A 93 9.02 -1.70 -14.69
N GLU A 94 9.35 -0.82 -13.75
CA GLU A 94 10.33 0.25 -13.93
C GLU A 94 11.77 -0.18 -13.59
N CYS A 95 11.93 -1.12 -12.61
CA CYS A 95 13.24 -1.57 -12.14
C CYS A 95 13.57 -3.02 -12.51
N GLY A 96 12.65 -3.73 -13.16
CA GLY A 96 12.84 -5.13 -13.57
C GLY A 96 12.98 -6.08 -12.38
N LEU A 97 12.31 -5.80 -11.25
CA LEU A 97 12.31 -6.68 -10.10
C LEU A 97 11.52 -7.95 -10.42
N THR A 98 12.17 -9.10 -10.32
CA THR A 98 11.57 -10.43 -10.47
C THR A 98 11.40 -11.09 -9.10
N GLY A 99 10.56 -12.14 -9.01
CA GLY A 99 10.42 -12.95 -7.79
C GLY A 99 11.76 -13.56 -7.34
N GLU A 100 12.55 -14.06 -8.29
CA GLU A 100 13.88 -14.63 -8.01
C GLU A 100 14.85 -13.58 -7.43
N ARG A 101 14.92 -12.37 -8.05
CA ARG A 101 15.76 -11.29 -7.54
C ARG A 101 15.31 -10.85 -6.14
N ALA A 102 14.01 -10.74 -5.90
CA ALA A 102 13.47 -10.42 -4.58
C ALA A 102 13.81 -11.50 -3.55
N GLN A 103 13.78 -12.79 -3.93
CA GLN A 103 14.19 -13.90 -3.07
C GLN A 103 15.67 -13.78 -2.67
N GLN A 104 16.56 -13.46 -3.60
CA GLN A 104 17.98 -13.26 -3.32
C GLN A 104 18.22 -12.07 -2.37
N LEU A 105 17.47 -10.97 -2.57
CA LEU A 105 17.50 -9.81 -1.67
C LEU A 105 17.00 -10.18 -0.27
N GLY A 106 15.91 -10.92 -0.17
CA GLY A 106 15.37 -11.41 1.09
C GLY A 106 16.32 -12.34 1.83
N LEU A 107 16.96 -13.26 1.12
CA LEU A 107 18.00 -14.14 1.70
C LEU A 107 19.21 -13.34 2.20
N THR A 108 19.67 -12.37 1.43
CA THR A 108 20.79 -11.50 1.82
C THR A 108 20.45 -10.71 3.07
N PHE A 109 19.23 -10.12 3.09
CA PHE A 109 18.72 -9.40 4.25
C PHE A 109 18.59 -10.32 5.48
N ALA A 110 18.05 -11.53 5.32
CA ALA A 110 17.89 -12.49 6.41
C ALA A 110 19.25 -12.94 6.97
N LYS A 111 20.22 -13.24 6.11
CA LYS A 111 21.59 -13.61 6.52
C LYS A 111 22.29 -12.51 7.30
N LYS A 112 22.09 -11.26 6.89
CA LYS A 112 22.71 -10.10 7.56
C LYS A 112 22.04 -9.81 8.91
N ASN A 113 20.71 -9.80 8.95
CA ASN A 113 19.97 -9.29 10.10
C ASN A 113 19.54 -10.36 11.10
N PHE A 114 19.42 -11.61 10.69
CA PHE A 114 19.04 -12.73 11.55
C PHE A 114 20.07 -13.88 11.54
N PRO A 115 21.38 -13.58 11.56
CA PRO A 115 22.39 -14.60 11.56
C PRO A 115 22.21 -15.50 12.79
N GLY A 116 22.40 -16.75 12.73
CA GLY A 116 22.23 -17.65 13.85
C GLY A 116 20.79 -18.04 14.22
N HIS A 117 19.78 -17.44 13.62
CA HIS A 117 18.40 -17.96 13.70
C HIS A 117 18.11 -18.95 12.58
N GLN A 118 17.21 -19.92 12.85
CA GLN A 118 16.57 -20.68 11.81
C GLN A 118 15.51 -19.78 11.16
N ALA A 119 15.48 -19.71 9.83
CA ALA A 119 14.50 -18.90 9.13
C ALA A 119 14.02 -19.58 7.85
N LEU A 120 12.74 -19.37 7.51
CA LEU A 120 12.19 -19.53 6.18
C LEU A 120 12.20 -18.17 5.49
N VAL A 121 12.68 -18.14 4.25
CA VAL A 121 12.60 -16.98 3.37
C VAL A 121 11.78 -17.37 2.16
N CYS A 122 10.64 -16.73 1.96
CA CYS A 122 9.73 -17.05 0.88
C CYS A 122 9.25 -15.79 0.17
N THR A 123 9.39 -15.75 -1.15
CA THR A 123 8.91 -14.65 -1.97
C THR A 123 7.62 -15.03 -2.67
N HIS A 124 6.65 -14.12 -2.62
CA HIS A 124 5.40 -14.19 -3.36
C HIS A 124 5.35 -13.06 -4.39
N THR A 125 4.77 -13.35 -5.55
CA THR A 125 4.58 -12.39 -6.65
C THR A 125 3.12 -11.97 -6.82
N ASP A 126 2.21 -12.57 -6.03
CA ASP A 126 0.76 -12.40 -6.02
C ASP A 126 0.29 -11.41 -4.94
N GLY A 127 0.80 -10.19 -4.95
CA GLY A 127 0.47 -9.19 -3.91
C GLY A 127 -1.02 -9.10 -3.59
N HIS A 128 -1.35 -8.90 -2.30
CA HIS A 128 -2.72 -8.76 -1.83
C HIS A 128 -3.49 -7.68 -2.61
N ASN A 129 -4.79 -7.89 -2.80
CA ASN A 129 -5.71 -6.97 -3.47
C ASN A 129 -5.40 -6.71 -4.94
N GLU A 130 -4.97 -7.73 -5.66
CA GLU A 130 -4.60 -7.59 -7.08
C GLU A 130 -3.51 -6.52 -7.31
N SER A 131 -2.80 -6.13 -6.25
CA SER A 131 -1.75 -5.12 -6.35
C SER A 131 -0.53 -5.59 -7.14
N GLY A 132 -0.36 -6.92 -7.27
CA GLY A 132 0.76 -7.52 -7.99
C GLY A 132 2.14 -7.20 -7.39
N ASN A 133 2.19 -6.66 -6.17
CA ASN A 133 3.46 -6.31 -5.54
C ASN A 133 4.20 -7.57 -5.07
N ILE A 134 5.48 -7.61 -5.40
CA ILE A 134 6.38 -8.66 -4.93
C ILE A 134 6.67 -8.42 -3.45
N HIS A 135 6.60 -9.48 -2.64
CA HIS A 135 6.90 -9.38 -1.23
C HIS A 135 7.61 -10.61 -0.70
N VAL A 136 8.57 -10.38 0.19
CA VAL A 136 9.39 -11.42 0.82
C VAL A 136 8.95 -11.61 2.26
N HIS A 137 8.59 -12.83 2.59
CA HIS A 137 8.34 -13.30 3.94
C HIS A 137 9.60 -13.89 4.54
N ILE A 138 9.95 -13.48 5.76
CA ILE A 138 11.07 -14.02 6.54
C ILE A 138 10.50 -14.46 7.87
N VAL A 139 10.37 -15.76 8.09
CA VAL A 139 9.85 -16.33 9.34
C VAL A 139 11.02 -16.92 10.12
N ILE A 140 11.34 -16.35 11.27
CA ILE A 140 12.44 -16.83 12.13
C ILE A 140 11.90 -17.55 13.36
N ASN A 141 12.60 -18.61 13.80
CA ASN A 141 12.41 -19.13 15.15
C ASN A 141 12.80 -18.03 16.16
N SER A 142 12.01 -17.86 17.22
CA SER A 142 12.34 -16.90 18.27
C SER A 142 13.66 -17.21 18.99
N LEU A 143 14.10 -18.47 19.02
CA LEU A 143 15.39 -18.85 19.59
C LEU A 143 16.50 -18.79 18.55
N ARG A 144 17.65 -18.31 18.99
CA ARG A 144 18.89 -18.35 18.22
C ARG A 144 19.50 -19.76 18.27
N LYS A 145 19.87 -20.30 17.09
CA LYS A 145 20.46 -21.64 16.94
C LYS A 145 21.98 -21.62 17.18
N TYR A 146 22.65 -20.56 16.71
CA TYR A 146 24.10 -20.42 16.79
C TYR A 146 24.50 -19.11 17.46
N ASP A 147 25.66 -19.13 18.16
CA ASP A 147 26.30 -17.90 18.63
C ASP A 147 26.69 -17.01 17.44
N VAL A 148 26.53 -15.71 17.61
CA VAL A 148 26.93 -14.70 16.62
C VAL A 148 27.71 -13.57 17.29
N PRO A 149 28.46 -12.75 16.55
CA PRO A 149 29.05 -11.53 17.09
C PRO A 149 28.00 -10.61 17.69
N GLN A 150 28.41 -9.87 18.74
CA GLN A 150 27.58 -8.80 19.31
C GLN A 150 27.44 -7.65 18.30
N GLU A 151 26.22 -7.28 17.97
CA GLU A 151 25.93 -6.19 17.05
C GLU A 151 25.47 -4.93 17.81
N PRO A 152 25.70 -3.72 17.28
CA PRO A 152 25.40 -2.46 17.97
C PRO A 152 23.91 -2.26 18.34
N TYR A 153 22.99 -2.92 17.64
CA TYR A 153 21.56 -2.87 17.90
C TYR A 153 21.09 -3.85 18.96
N MET A 154 21.95 -4.76 19.43
CA MET A 154 21.66 -5.67 20.54
C MET A 154 21.84 -4.94 21.87
N GLU A 155 20.81 -4.95 22.69
CA GLU A 155 20.81 -4.24 23.98
C GLU A 155 21.52 -5.04 25.08
N PHE A 156 21.50 -6.38 24.98
CA PHE A 156 22.06 -7.28 25.98
C PHE A 156 23.05 -8.28 25.35
N ASP A 157 24.12 -8.57 26.05
CA ASP A 157 25.17 -9.51 25.60
C ASP A 157 24.61 -10.92 25.29
N CYS A 158 23.60 -11.34 26.02
CA CYS A 158 22.96 -12.63 25.81
C CYS A 158 22.20 -12.74 24.49
N GLU A 159 21.86 -11.64 23.86
CA GLU A 159 21.13 -11.65 22.57
C GLU A 159 21.96 -12.23 21.43
N SER A 160 23.30 -12.24 21.58
CA SER A 160 24.24 -12.85 20.62
C SER A 160 24.39 -14.36 20.78
N LYS A 161 23.85 -14.98 21.85
CA LYS A 161 24.09 -16.36 22.22
C LYS A 161 22.99 -17.31 21.78
N ALA A 162 23.36 -18.52 21.44
CA ALA A 162 22.42 -19.61 21.16
C ALA A 162 21.48 -19.89 22.34
N GLY A 163 20.26 -20.27 22.05
CA GLY A 163 19.19 -20.51 23.05
C GLY A 163 18.55 -19.27 23.63
N TYR A 164 19.00 -18.07 23.27
CA TYR A 164 18.33 -16.84 23.66
C TYR A 164 17.29 -16.40 22.63
N LYS A 165 16.23 -15.75 23.13
CA LYS A 165 15.12 -15.29 22.30
C LYS A 165 15.50 -14.03 21.53
N HIS A 166 15.02 -13.94 20.33
CA HIS A 166 15.04 -12.71 19.53
C HIS A 166 14.35 -11.57 20.28
N HIS A 167 15.06 -10.48 20.48
CA HIS A 167 14.57 -9.27 21.12
C HIS A 167 14.54 -8.14 20.09
N LEU A 168 13.33 -7.72 19.69
CA LEU A 168 13.15 -6.61 18.78
C LEU A 168 13.00 -5.31 19.56
N SER A 169 14.12 -4.65 19.86
CA SER A 169 14.14 -3.32 20.44
C SER A 169 13.77 -2.24 19.43
N THR A 170 13.54 -1.01 19.91
CA THR A 170 13.29 0.14 19.01
C THR A 170 14.52 0.43 18.13
N ALA A 171 15.72 0.28 18.67
CA ALA A 171 16.97 0.46 17.94
C ALA A 171 17.12 -0.59 16.84
N TYR A 172 16.83 -1.86 17.16
CA TYR A 172 16.89 -2.93 16.19
C TYR A 172 15.86 -2.75 15.07
N LEU A 173 14.62 -2.35 15.39
CA LEU A 173 13.61 -2.07 14.38
C LEU A 173 14.04 -0.89 13.47
N ALA A 174 14.67 0.14 14.02
CA ALA A 174 15.21 1.24 13.24
C ALA A 174 16.35 0.77 12.31
N HIS A 175 17.24 -0.09 12.80
CA HIS A 175 18.30 -0.72 12.01
C HIS A 175 17.72 -1.54 10.84
N LEU A 176 16.71 -2.39 11.08
CA LEU A 176 16.06 -3.17 10.03
C LEU A 176 15.41 -2.28 8.95
N LYS A 177 14.79 -1.19 9.36
CA LYS A 177 14.21 -0.20 8.43
C LYS A 177 15.28 0.48 7.58
N GLN A 178 16.37 0.93 8.21
CA GLN A 178 17.50 1.53 7.51
C GLN A 178 18.09 0.55 6.50
N ASP A 179 18.26 -0.70 6.88
CA ASP A 179 18.83 -1.72 6.02
C ASP A 179 17.95 -2.05 4.79
N VAL A 180 16.63 -2.01 4.94
CA VAL A 180 15.71 -2.11 3.79
C VAL A 180 15.85 -0.89 2.86
N MET A 181 15.97 0.31 3.41
CA MET A 181 16.17 1.53 2.62
C MET A 181 17.51 1.47 1.85
N ASP A 182 18.59 1.10 2.53
CA ASP A 182 19.94 0.96 1.93
C ASP A 182 19.95 -0.11 0.84
N MET A 183 19.28 -1.25 1.07
CA MET A 183 19.11 -2.31 0.08
C MET A 183 18.38 -1.79 -1.16
N CYS A 184 17.25 -1.11 -0.99
CA CYS A 184 16.49 -0.56 -2.11
C CYS A 184 17.28 0.51 -2.88
N GLN A 185 18.00 1.38 -2.17
CA GLN A 185 18.86 2.38 -2.81
C GLN A 185 19.96 1.74 -3.65
N LYS A 186 20.63 0.72 -3.10
CA LYS A 186 21.70 -0.01 -3.81
C LYS A 186 21.20 -0.69 -5.07
N GLU A 187 19.99 -1.25 -5.02
CA GLU A 187 19.38 -1.99 -6.12
C GLU A 187 18.59 -1.11 -7.09
N GLY A 188 18.54 0.22 -6.84
CA GLY A 188 17.79 1.16 -7.68
C GLY A 188 16.28 1.00 -7.61
N LEU A 189 15.75 0.45 -6.48
CA LEU A 189 14.32 0.22 -6.26
C LEU A 189 13.66 1.46 -5.63
N HIS A 190 12.36 1.59 -5.81
CA HIS A 190 11.58 2.66 -5.18
C HIS A 190 11.54 2.50 -3.66
N GLN A 191 11.96 3.55 -2.96
CA GLN A 191 11.99 3.56 -1.51
C GLN A 191 11.21 4.74 -0.93
N VAL A 192 10.88 4.63 0.35
CA VAL A 192 10.35 5.71 1.19
C VAL A 192 11.15 5.79 2.47
N ASP A 193 11.12 6.96 3.10
CA ASP A 193 11.66 7.12 4.44
C ASP A 193 10.79 6.34 5.45
N LEU A 194 11.36 5.23 5.95
CA LEU A 194 10.72 4.37 6.95
C LEU A 194 10.99 4.83 8.38
N LEU A 195 11.92 5.77 8.57
CA LEU A 195 12.34 6.24 9.90
C LEU A 195 11.57 7.48 10.32
N SER A 196 11.28 8.38 9.39
CA SER A 196 10.48 9.56 9.68
C SER A 196 9.03 9.21 9.99
N PRO A 197 8.40 9.93 10.92
CA PRO A 197 6.98 9.74 11.21
C PRO A 197 6.11 10.09 9.99
N ALA A 198 5.12 9.25 9.71
CA ALA A 198 4.22 9.47 8.57
C ALA A 198 3.39 10.75 8.73
N GLU A 199 3.29 11.58 7.68
CA GLU A 199 2.43 12.76 7.65
C GLU A 199 0.95 12.40 7.86
N ARG A 200 0.48 11.33 7.21
CA ARG A 200 -0.84 10.71 7.43
C ARG A 200 -0.64 9.28 7.92
N LYS A 201 -0.97 9.06 9.19
CA LYS A 201 -0.76 7.74 9.82
C LYS A 201 -2.02 6.90 9.73
N ILE A 202 -1.98 5.87 8.90
CA ILE A 202 -3.03 4.85 8.80
C ILE A 202 -2.48 3.58 9.43
N THR A 203 -3.13 3.11 10.50
CA THR A 203 -2.74 1.84 11.14
C THR A 203 -3.39 0.67 10.41
N GLU A 204 -2.77 -0.51 10.46
CA GLU A 204 -3.32 -1.73 9.88
C GLU A 204 -4.74 -2.02 10.37
N LYS A 205 -4.98 -1.83 11.68
CA LYS A 205 -6.33 -1.98 12.26
C LYS A 205 -7.34 -1.04 11.61
N GLU A 206 -6.94 0.18 11.31
CA GLU A 206 -7.79 1.17 10.64
C GLU A 206 -8.03 0.79 9.17
N TYR A 207 -6.99 0.35 8.48
CA TYR A 207 -7.08 -0.14 7.10
C TYR A 207 -8.10 -1.28 6.96
N TRP A 208 -7.99 -2.30 7.81
CA TRP A 208 -8.94 -3.42 7.80
C TRP A 208 -10.34 -3.03 8.27
N ALA A 209 -10.47 -2.07 9.18
CA ALA A 209 -11.77 -1.53 9.56
C ALA A 209 -12.44 -0.80 8.39
N GLN A 210 -11.66 -0.03 7.61
CA GLN A 210 -12.12 0.63 6.39
C GLN A 210 -12.63 -0.38 5.38
N ARG A 211 -11.87 -1.44 5.10
CA ARG A 211 -12.25 -2.45 4.10
C ARG A 211 -13.49 -3.22 4.50
N ARG A 212 -13.53 -3.76 5.72
CA ARG A 212 -14.75 -4.45 6.22
C ARG A 212 -15.97 -3.53 6.30
N GLY A 213 -15.75 -2.25 6.59
CA GLY A 213 -16.83 -1.26 6.57
C GLY A 213 -17.35 -0.99 5.17
N GLN A 214 -16.44 -0.90 4.18
CA GLN A 214 -16.81 -0.70 2.78
C GLN A 214 -17.60 -1.90 2.23
N GLU A 215 -17.12 -3.11 2.47
CA GLU A 215 -17.80 -4.34 2.04
C GLU A 215 -19.25 -4.39 2.55
N LYS A 216 -19.45 -4.15 3.85
CA LYS A 216 -20.81 -4.08 4.43
C LYS A 216 -21.68 -2.97 3.84
N LEU A 217 -21.07 -1.83 3.54
CA LEU A 217 -21.78 -0.71 2.91
C LEU A 217 -22.17 -1.06 1.48
N ASP A 218 -21.29 -1.73 0.74
CA ASP A 218 -21.55 -2.16 -0.63
C ASP A 218 -22.66 -3.20 -0.70
N GLU A 219 -22.67 -4.17 0.23
CA GLU A 219 -23.77 -5.15 0.38
C GLU A 219 -25.12 -4.45 0.69
N LEU A 220 -25.10 -3.45 1.60
CA LEU A 220 -26.29 -2.67 1.93
C LEU A 220 -26.77 -1.86 0.74
N ASN A 221 -25.84 -1.19 0.05
CA ASN A 221 -26.15 -0.39 -1.13
C ASN A 221 -26.68 -1.24 -2.29
N GLN A 222 -26.21 -2.47 -2.42
CA GLN A 222 -26.72 -3.41 -3.41
C GLN A 222 -28.19 -3.76 -3.12
N LYS A 223 -28.51 -4.10 -1.88
CA LYS A 223 -29.90 -4.37 -1.44
C LYS A 223 -30.81 -3.15 -1.65
N MET A 224 -30.32 -1.95 -1.29
CA MET A 224 -31.08 -0.71 -1.53
C MET A 224 -31.38 -0.49 -3.02
N LYS A 225 -30.43 -0.78 -3.90
CA LYS A 225 -30.63 -0.70 -5.36
C LYS A 225 -31.65 -1.72 -5.87
N GLU A 226 -31.61 -2.95 -5.35
CA GLU A 226 -32.60 -3.99 -5.66
C GLU A 226 -34.02 -3.58 -5.24
N ASP A 227 -34.12 -2.84 -4.12
CA ASP A 227 -35.39 -2.25 -3.63
C ASP A 227 -35.77 -0.95 -4.35
N GLY A 228 -35.02 -0.53 -5.39
CA GLY A 228 -35.26 0.71 -6.15
C GLY A 228 -34.86 1.99 -5.43
N ILE A 229 -34.09 1.92 -4.35
CA ILE A 229 -33.63 3.06 -3.56
C ILE A 229 -32.22 3.45 -4.01
N THR A 230 -31.99 4.72 -4.31
CA THR A 230 -30.65 5.22 -4.63
C THR A 230 -29.84 5.42 -3.34
N PRO A 231 -28.68 4.72 -3.17
CA PRO A 231 -27.86 4.90 -1.99
C PRO A 231 -27.27 6.32 -1.91
N LYS A 232 -27.32 6.94 -0.73
CA LYS A 232 -26.73 8.27 -0.49
C LYS A 232 -25.24 8.17 -0.15
N GLU A 233 -24.85 7.13 0.58
CA GLU A 233 -23.46 6.90 1.01
C GLU A 233 -22.89 5.72 0.24
N THR A 234 -21.85 5.96 -0.53
CA THR A 234 -21.16 4.93 -1.34
C THR A 234 -19.76 4.62 -0.84
N ARG A 235 -19.24 5.43 0.10
CA ARG A 235 -17.89 5.29 0.63
C ARG A 235 -17.93 5.26 2.15
N TYR A 236 -17.49 4.14 2.71
CA TYR A 236 -17.31 4.02 4.15
C TYR A 236 -16.13 4.87 4.62
N GLN A 237 -16.32 5.59 5.71
CA GLN A 237 -15.31 6.45 6.31
C GLN A 237 -15.08 6.06 7.76
N THR A 238 -13.83 5.77 8.15
CA THR A 238 -13.49 5.54 9.55
C THR A 238 -13.51 6.86 10.32
N GLU A 239 -13.73 6.80 11.64
CA GLU A 239 -13.70 7.98 12.52
C GLU A 239 -12.39 8.78 12.41
N LYS A 240 -11.26 8.10 12.27
CA LYS A 240 -9.96 8.77 12.08
C LYS A 240 -9.85 9.41 10.69
N GLN A 241 -10.39 8.77 9.67
CA GLN A 241 -10.41 9.37 8.33
C GLN A 241 -11.32 10.60 8.29
N PHE A 242 -12.48 10.53 8.95
CA PHE A 242 -13.35 11.69 9.13
C PHE A 242 -12.63 12.86 9.81
N LEU A 243 -11.90 12.57 10.91
CA LEU A 243 -11.10 13.60 11.59
C LEU A 243 -10.04 14.20 10.68
N ARG A 244 -9.29 13.38 9.91
CA ARG A 244 -8.27 13.89 8.98
C ARG A 244 -8.86 14.80 7.92
N ASP A 245 -9.96 14.39 7.30
CA ASP A 245 -10.59 15.16 6.24
C ASP A 245 -11.17 16.48 6.78
N ALA A 246 -11.80 16.46 7.96
CA ALA A 246 -12.30 17.65 8.61
C ALA A 246 -11.19 18.62 9.03
N ILE A 247 -10.06 18.08 9.56
CA ILE A 247 -8.90 18.89 9.94
C ILE A 247 -8.25 19.50 8.70
N ASP A 248 -8.06 18.73 7.63
CA ASP A 248 -7.47 19.21 6.37
C ASP A 248 -8.34 20.34 5.76
N ASP A 249 -9.65 20.20 5.80
CA ASP A 249 -10.58 21.22 5.32
C ASP A 249 -10.52 22.50 6.21
N ALA A 250 -10.63 22.35 7.52
CA ALA A 250 -10.57 23.49 8.43
C ALA A 250 -9.20 24.21 8.38
N ALA A 251 -8.10 23.46 8.31
CA ALA A 251 -6.75 24.01 8.21
C ALA A 251 -6.50 24.75 6.89
N SER A 252 -7.22 24.40 5.82
CA SER A 252 -7.06 25.07 4.51
C SER A 252 -7.47 26.53 4.51
N THR A 253 -8.30 26.95 5.46
CA THR A 253 -8.88 28.31 5.54
C THR A 253 -8.51 29.06 6.81
N ALA A 254 -8.29 28.34 7.91
CA ALA A 254 -8.00 28.95 9.22
C ALA A 254 -6.67 29.72 9.23
N GLN A 255 -6.65 30.83 9.93
CA GLN A 255 -5.50 31.72 10.10
C GLN A 255 -4.93 31.67 11.53
N SER A 256 -5.69 31.10 12.47
CA SER A 256 -5.29 30.93 13.87
C SER A 256 -5.87 29.64 14.46
N PRO A 257 -5.30 29.14 15.57
CA PRO A 257 -5.86 27.99 16.30
C PRO A 257 -7.30 28.22 16.78
N GLU A 258 -7.67 29.45 17.13
CA GLU A 258 -9.01 29.82 17.60
C GLU A 258 -10.02 29.71 16.44
N GLU A 259 -9.69 30.25 15.27
CA GLU A 259 -10.51 30.16 14.07
C GLU A 259 -10.64 28.69 13.61
N PHE A 260 -9.53 27.97 13.65
CA PHE A 260 -9.50 26.52 13.36
C PHE A 260 -10.42 25.73 14.29
N SER A 261 -10.35 26.00 15.61
CA SER A 261 -11.25 25.38 16.60
C SER A 261 -12.71 25.66 16.32
N LYS A 262 -13.03 26.92 15.94
CA LYS A 262 -14.39 27.35 15.62
C LYS A 262 -14.93 26.63 14.38
N ILE A 263 -14.15 26.53 13.31
CA ILE A 263 -14.54 25.82 12.07
C ILE A 263 -14.79 24.35 12.37
N LEU A 264 -13.93 23.69 13.16
CA LEU A 264 -14.09 22.28 13.53
C LEU A 264 -15.37 22.03 14.32
N ASP A 265 -15.71 22.93 15.26
CA ASP A 265 -16.91 22.82 16.09
C ASP A 265 -18.19 23.10 15.28
N GLU A 266 -18.25 24.25 14.57
CA GLU A 266 -19.44 24.68 13.85
C GLU A 266 -19.78 23.77 12.66
N LYS A 267 -18.77 23.31 11.91
CA LYS A 267 -18.99 22.56 10.66
C LYS A 267 -19.01 21.05 10.86
N TYR A 268 -18.21 20.55 11.79
CA TYR A 268 -17.96 19.09 11.95
C TYR A 268 -18.32 18.57 13.34
N HIS A 269 -18.71 19.43 14.28
CA HIS A 269 -18.97 19.08 15.69
C HIS A 269 -17.80 18.34 16.35
N ILE A 270 -16.56 18.70 15.95
CA ILE A 270 -15.33 18.17 16.51
C ILE A 270 -14.83 19.11 17.59
N ILE A 271 -14.66 18.60 18.81
CA ILE A 271 -14.08 19.39 19.91
C ILE A 271 -12.56 19.30 19.81
N PHE A 272 -11.93 20.45 19.60
CA PHE A 272 -10.49 20.62 19.58
C PHE A 272 -9.96 20.98 20.96
N LYS A 273 -8.84 20.37 21.36
CA LYS A 273 -8.19 20.64 22.65
C LYS A 273 -6.68 20.68 22.50
N ILE A 274 -6.09 21.71 23.07
CA ILE A 274 -4.64 21.86 23.25
C ILE A 274 -4.29 21.46 24.68
N SER A 275 -3.36 20.54 24.87
CA SER A 275 -2.87 20.14 26.19
C SER A 275 -1.41 19.72 26.12
N ARG A 276 -0.53 20.38 26.87
CA ARG A 276 0.91 20.13 26.91
C ARG A 276 1.54 20.13 25.53
N ASN A 277 1.26 21.15 24.73
CA ASN A 277 1.70 21.32 23.33
C ASN A 277 1.31 20.13 22.43
N ARG A 278 0.13 19.54 22.69
CA ARG A 278 -0.42 18.46 21.86
C ARG A 278 -1.83 18.79 21.43
N TYR A 279 -2.05 18.71 20.15
CA TYR A 279 -3.37 18.85 19.55
C TYR A 279 -4.15 17.55 19.67
N SER A 280 -5.38 17.64 20.11
CA SER A 280 -6.25 16.48 20.33
C SER A 280 -7.67 16.80 19.86
N TYR A 281 -8.30 15.83 19.24
CA TYR A 281 -9.58 15.96 18.54
C TYR A 281 -10.57 14.96 19.10
N LEU A 282 -11.79 15.39 19.42
CA LEU A 282 -12.87 14.52 19.85
C LEU A 282 -13.88 14.41 18.69
N HIS A 283 -13.97 13.22 18.13
CA HIS A 283 -14.97 12.89 17.13
C HIS A 283 -16.37 12.89 17.75
N PRO A 284 -17.46 13.36 17.09
CA PRO A 284 -18.81 13.43 17.66
C PRO A 284 -19.33 12.11 18.22
N GLY A 285 -18.96 11.00 17.61
CA GLY A 285 -19.36 9.65 18.06
C GLY A 285 -18.47 9.03 19.14
N ARG A 286 -17.51 9.77 19.74
CA ARG A 286 -16.55 9.21 20.72
C ARG A 286 -16.60 9.91 22.06
N LYS A 287 -16.17 9.16 23.10
CA LYS A 287 -15.96 9.69 24.45
C LYS A 287 -14.50 10.02 24.77
N LYS A 288 -13.56 9.63 23.89
CA LYS A 288 -12.11 9.82 24.12
C LYS A 288 -11.47 10.58 22.96
N TYR A 289 -10.61 11.53 23.30
CA TYR A 289 -9.83 12.31 22.33
C TYR A 289 -8.84 11.41 21.57
N ILE A 290 -8.62 11.76 20.33
CA ILE A 290 -7.54 11.23 19.48
C ILE A 290 -6.49 12.34 19.33
N THR A 291 -5.23 12.05 19.67
CA THR A 291 -4.15 13.01 19.51
C THR A 291 -3.74 13.17 18.05
N GLY A 292 -3.27 14.33 17.64
CA GLY A 292 -2.75 14.59 16.29
C GLY A 292 -1.71 13.57 15.85
N ARG A 293 -0.77 13.20 16.74
CA ARG A 293 0.23 12.14 16.49
C ARG A 293 -0.35 10.78 16.09
N ASN A 294 -1.58 10.46 16.53
CA ASN A 294 -2.25 9.23 16.13
C ASN A 294 -2.91 9.32 14.75
N LEU A 295 -3.06 10.54 14.21
CA LEU A 295 -3.56 10.81 12.87
C LEU A 295 -2.41 11.00 11.87
N GLY A 296 -1.25 11.51 12.33
CA GLY A 296 -0.06 11.81 11.56
C GLY A 296 0.56 13.15 11.93
N THR A 297 1.80 13.42 11.53
CA THR A 297 2.51 14.67 11.86
C THR A 297 1.82 15.91 11.28
N ARG A 298 1.12 15.79 10.17
CA ARG A 298 0.33 16.85 9.54
C ARG A 298 -0.78 17.41 10.46
N TYR A 299 -1.18 16.65 11.49
CA TYR A 299 -2.26 16.97 12.42
C TYR A 299 -1.74 17.39 13.80
N GLU A 300 -0.42 17.64 13.92
CA GLU A 300 0.24 18.13 15.11
C GLU A 300 0.43 19.66 15.04
N GLU A 301 0.80 20.26 16.17
CA GLU A 301 0.88 21.69 16.37
C GLU A 301 1.78 22.39 15.36
N ASP A 302 3.02 21.90 15.20
CA ASP A 302 4.05 22.55 14.37
C ASP A 302 3.60 22.71 12.91
N PHE A 303 3.05 21.64 12.34
CA PHE A 303 2.58 21.66 10.94
C PHE A 303 1.37 22.60 10.77
N LEU A 304 0.40 22.54 11.68
CA LEU A 304 -0.80 23.37 11.59
C LEU A 304 -0.51 24.84 11.79
N LEU A 305 0.38 25.20 12.74
CA LEU A 305 0.82 26.58 12.92
C LEU A 305 1.55 27.13 11.69
N GLN A 306 2.34 26.31 11.01
CA GLN A 306 2.96 26.70 9.75
C GLN A 306 1.90 26.93 8.67
N THR A 307 0.93 26.04 8.54
CA THR A 307 -0.18 26.17 7.58
C THR A 307 -0.97 27.46 7.81
N PHE A 308 -1.29 27.80 9.07
CA PHE A 308 -1.98 29.05 9.39
C PHE A 308 -1.16 30.30 9.00
N LYS A 309 0.16 30.29 9.24
CA LYS A 309 1.04 31.37 8.80
C LYS A 309 1.07 31.52 7.27
N GLU A 310 1.06 30.42 6.54
CA GLU A 310 1.01 30.43 5.07
C GLU A 310 -0.34 30.98 4.57
N ASN A 311 -1.44 30.63 5.21
CA ASN A 311 -2.77 31.16 4.89
C ASN A 311 -2.82 32.70 5.10
N VAL A 312 -2.26 33.22 6.19
CA VAL A 312 -2.17 34.66 6.45
C VAL A 312 -1.34 35.37 5.37
N LYS A 313 -0.19 34.80 4.97
CA LYS A 313 0.65 35.36 3.89
C LYS A 313 -0.09 35.38 2.55
N SER A 314 -0.75 34.29 2.19
CA SER A 314 -1.47 34.20 0.94
C SER A 314 -2.62 35.22 0.82
N LEU A 315 -3.26 35.56 1.93
CA LEU A 315 -4.29 36.59 2.00
C LEU A 315 -3.71 38.00 1.92
N SER A 316 -2.55 38.25 2.54
CA SER A 316 -1.85 39.54 2.44
C SER A 316 -1.39 39.79 1.00
N ASP A 317 -0.84 38.75 0.31
CA ASP A 317 -0.41 38.87 -1.07
C ASP A 317 -1.58 39.08 -2.04
N ARG A 318 -2.75 38.47 -1.77
CA ARG A 318 -3.99 38.76 -2.51
C ARG A 318 -4.46 40.21 -2.28
N LYS A 319 -4.45 40.73 -1.05
CA LYS A 319 -4.81 42.10 -0.74
C LYS A 319 -3.86 43.14 -1.35
N MET A 320 -2.56 42.82 -1.50
CA MET A 320 -1.61 43.68 -2.20
C MET A 320 -1.83 43.72 -3.72
N LYS A 321 -2.32 42.66 -4.33
CA LYS A 321 -2.65 42.57 -5.77
C LYS A 321 -3.96 43.29 -6.13
N PHE A 322 -4.79 43.63 -5.14
CA PHE A 322 -6.06 44.37 -5.33
C PHE A 322 -5.93 45.86 -4.90
N LYS A 323 -4.74 46.46 -4.89
CA LYS A 323 -4.65 47.94 -4.95
C LYS A 323 -5.04 48.36 -6.36
N GLU A 324 -6.17 49.09 -6.41
CA GLU A 324 -6.77 49.61 -7.63
C GLU A 324 -5.75 50.22 -8.57
N PRO A 325 -5.80 49.89 -9.88
CA PRO A 325 -5.15 50.70 -10.90
C PRO A 325 -5.92 52.04 -10.95
N GLN A 326 -5.24 53.12 -10.69
CA GLN A 326 -5.74 54.46 -11.01
C GLN A 326 -6.10 54.51 -12.48
N VAL A 327 -7.36 54.78 -12.78
CA VAL A 327 -7.89 54.95 -14.11
C VAL A 327 -7.26 56.18 -14.74
N PRO A 328 -6.55 56.10 -15.88
CA PRO A 328 -6.25 57.27 -16.70
C PRO A 328 -7.50 57.51 -17.55
N ASN A 329 -8.12 58.66 -17.36
CA ASN A 329 -9.09 59.22 -18.29
C ASN A 329 -8.44 59.49 -19.64
N THR A 330 -8.66 58.61 -20.60
CA THR A 330 -8.69 58.99 -22.03
C THR A 330 -9.46 57.90 -22.81
N VAL A 331 -10.68 58.25 -23.15
CA VAL A 331 -11.50 57.65 -24.20
C VAL A 331 -10.86 58.05 -25.52
N LYS A 332 -10.42 57.10 -26.33
CA LYS A 332 -10.52 57.17 -27.81
C LYS A 332 -10.12 55.83 -28.43
N ASP A 333 -11.05 55.39 -29.28
CA ASP A 333 -10.89 54.51 -30.42
C ASP A 333 -10.70 53.01 -30.17
N LEU A 334 -11.84 52.32 -30.02
CA LEU A 334 -12.00 50.91 -30.38
C LEU A 334 -12.32 50.79 -31.87
N PRO A 335 -11.62 49.97 -32.65
CA PRO A 335 -12.16 49.50 -33.92
C PRO A 335 -13.12 48.32 -33.64
N THR A 336 -14.34 48.55 -34.07
CA THR A 336 -15.43 47.55 -34.18
C THR A 336 -15.08 46.57 -35.32
N ALA A 337 -15.50 45.34 -35.08
CA ALA A 337 -15.70 44.25 -36.00
C ALA A 337 -14.61 43.20 -36.16
N LEU A 338 -14.93 42.04 -35.63
CA LEU A 338 -14.83 40.80 -36.38
C LEU A 338 -15.98 39.87 -35.91
N SER A 339 -16.88 39.65 -36.85
CA SER A 339 -18.00 38.71 -36.78
C SER A 339 -17.47 37.28 -36.62
N PRO A 340 -18.21 36.40 -35.95
CA PRO A 340 -17.90 34.99 -35.92
C PRO A 340 -18.56 34.29 -37.09
N ASP A 341 -17.78 33.94 -38.08
CA ASP A 341 -18.08 32.84 -38.97
C ASP A 341 -16.98 31.82 -38.84
N ALA A 342 -17.21 30.88 -37.98
CA ALA A 342 -16.55 29.60 -38.00
C ALA A 342 -17.63 28.54 -37.82
N SER A 343 -18.21 28.23 -38.97
CA SER A 343 -19.07 27.10 -39.23
C SER A 343 -18.45 25.80 -38.71
N ASP A 344 -19.25 25.07 -37.96
CA ASP A 344 -19.41 23.62 -37.94
C ASP A 344 -18.19 22.78 -38.30
N ILE A 345 -17.34 22.58 -37.32
CA ILE A 345 -16.58 21.33 -37.21
C ILE A 345 -17.31 20.50 -36.17
N PRO A 346 -17.95 19.39 -36.57
CA PRO A 346 -18.50 18.47 -35.56
C PRO A 346 -17.35 17.90 -34.77
N VAL A 347 -17.21 18.36 -33.53
CA VAL A 347 -16.35 17.70 -32.57
C VAL A 347 -17.03 16.37 -32.28
N PRO A 348 -16.40 15.23 -32.62
CA PRO A 348 -16.97 13.95 -32.27
C PRO A 348 -16.98 13.86 -30.75
N PHE A 349 -18.16 13.86 -30.14
CA PHE A 349 -18.33 13.51 -28.75
C PHE A 349 -18.02 12.03 -28.62
N ILE A 350 -16.80 11.72 -28.19
CA ILE A 350 -16.43 10.37 -27.80
C ILE A 350 -17.07 10.13 -26.44
N PHE A 351 -18.19 9.45 -26.42
CA PHE A 351 -18.76 8.89 -25.20
C PHE A 351 -17.88 7.73 -24.74
N ILE A 352 -16.93 8.01 -23.86
CA ILE A 352 -16.21 6.96 -23.14
C ILE A 352 -17.17 6.46 -22.06
N LYS A 353 -17.62 5.21 -22.17
CA LYS A 353 -18.40 4.55 -21.12
C LYS A 353 -17.70 4.70 -19.79
N SER A 354 -18.45 5.00 -18.73
CA SER A 354 -18.00 5.34 -17.37
C SER A 354 -17.17 4.27 -16.64
N ASP A 355 -16.99 3.09 -17.20
CA ASP A 355 -16.26 1.97 -16.60
C ASP A 355 -14.74 2.07 -16.75
N LEU A 356 -14.25 2.87 -17.70
CA LEU A 356 -12.84 3.26 -17.81
C LEU A 356 -12.62 4.54 -17.00
N ARG A 357 -12.27 4.42 -15.73
CA ARG A 357 -11.98 5.53 -14.80
C ARG A 357 -10.70 6.33 -15.12
N LEU A 358 -10.37 6.46 -16.38
CA LEU A 358 -9.21 7.23 -16.85
C LEU A 358 -9.47 8.75 -16.79
N VAL A 359 -10.71 9.18 -16.81
CA VAL A 359 -11.12 10.59 -16.83
C VAL A 359 -12.07 10.85 -15.67
N ILE A 360 -11.78 11.87 -14.86
CA ILE A 360 -12.65 12.30 -13.77
C ILE A 360 -13.75 13.17 -14.36
N ASP A 361 -15.00 12.76 -14.19
CA ASP A 361 -16.15 13.58 -14.59
C ASP A 361 -16.29 14.78 -13.65
N LEU A 362 -16.14 15.97 -14.24
CA LEU A 362 -16.21 17.24 -13.49
C LEU A 362 -17.64 17.57 -13.02
N GLN A 363 -18.66 17.01 -13.68
CA GLN A 363 -20.06 17.27 -13.30
C GLN A 363 -20.47 16.42 -12.10
N THR A 364 -19.88 15.24 -11.91
CA THR A 364 -20.16 14.36 -10.79
C THR A 364 -19.17 14.51 -9.66
N CYS A 365 -18.02 15.17 -9.89
CA CYS A 365 -17.00 15.40 -8.89
C CYS A 365 -17.34 16.60 -7.99
N ILE A 366 -17.90 16.34 -6.82
CA ILE A 366 -18.29 17.37 -5.83
C ILE A 366 -17.12 18.31 -5.51
N LYS A 367 -15.89 17.80 -5.39
CA LYS A 367 -14.70 18.59 -5.10
C LYS A 367 -14.32 19.55 -6.25
N ALA A 368 -14.61 19.17 -7.50
CA ALA A 368 -14.42 20.03 -8.65
C ALA A 368 -15.49 21.11 -8.77
N GLN A 369 -16.70 20.83 -8.29
CA GLN A 369 -17.79 21.81 -8.22
C GLN A 369 -17.55 22.86 -7.14
N GLN A 370 -16.88 22.48 -6.03
CA GLN A 370 -16.63 23.35 -4.89
C GLN A 370 -15.33 24.17 -4.99
N SER A 371 -14.40 23.78 -5.85
CA SER A 371 -13.09 24.43 -5.99
C SER A 371 -12.68 24.60 -7.45
N GLY A 372 -12.70 25.85 -7.95
CA GLY A 372 -12.25 26.17 -9.30
C GLY A 372 -10.81 25.78 -9.60
N ALA A 373 -9.91 25.88 -8.62
CA ALA A 373 -8.51 25.46 -8.76
C ALA A 373 -8.39 23.93 -8.90
N TYR A 374 -9.19 23.18 -8.14
CA TYR A 374 -9.23 21.73 -8.28
C TYR A 374 -9.84 21.30 -9.61
N ALA A 375 -10.93 21.98 -10.05
CA ALA A 375 -11.53 21.73 -11.36
C ALA A 375 -10.55 21.97 -12.50
N GLN A 376 -9.72 23.02 -12.45
CA GLN A 376 -8.65 23.25 -13.43
C GLN A 376 -7.59 22.17 -13.40
N LYS A 377 -7.15 21.72 -12.22
CA LYS A 377 -6.19 20.62 -12.09
C LYS A 377 -6.73 19.32 -12.69
N VAL A 378 -8.00 19.01 -12.42
CA VAL A 378 -8.68 17.82 -13.00
C VAL A 378 -8.79 17.95 -14.52
N LYS A 379 -9.19 19.12 -15.06
CA LYS A 379 -9.20 19.35 -16.51
C LYS A 379 -7.85 19.09 -17.16
N LEU A 380 -6.77 19.58 -16.55
CA LEU A 380 -5.39 19.40 -17.06
C LEU A 380 -4.97 17.93 -17.01
N THR A 381 -5.32 17.23 -15.93
CA THR A 381 -5.03 15.79 -15.79
C THR A 381 -5.81 14.98 -16.81
N ASN A 382 -7.12 15.26 -16.97
CA ASN A 382 -7.96 14.62 -17.97
C ASN A 382 -7.43 14.83 -19.40
N LEU A 383 -7.02 16.07 -19.73
CA LEU A 383 -6.42 16.39 -21.04
C LEU A 383 -5.12 15.61 -21.29
N LYS A 384 -4.25 15.50 -20.28
CA LYS A 384 -3.02 14.71 -20.41
C LYS A 384 -3.31 13.23 -20.65
N GLN A 385 -4.26 12.66 -19.90
CA GLN A 385 -4.65 11.27 -20.06
C GLN A 385 -5.30 11.00 -21.42
N MET A 386 -6.17 11.89 -21.87
CA MET A 386 -6.77 11.80 -23.21
C MET A 386 -5.69 11.90 -24.30
N ALA A 387 -4.75 12.84 -24.19
CA ALA A 387 -3.65 12.98 -25.14
C ALA A 387 -2.75 11.73 -25.19
N GLN A 388 -2.43 11.14 -24.02
CA GLN A 388 -1.68 9.90 -23.94
C GLN A 388 -2.43 8.72 -24.56
N THR A 389 -3.74 8.63 -24.34
CA THR A 389 -4.58 7.59 -24.95
C THR A 389 -4.64 7.74 -26.47
N VAL A 390 -4.80 8.96 -26.98
CA VAL A 390 -4.81 9.21 -28.43
C VAL A 390 -3.44 8.88 -29.04
N ALA A 391 -2.35 9.30 -28.39
CA ALA A 391 -1.00 8.98 -28.87
C ALA A 391 -0.78 7.46 -28.91
N TYR A 392 -1.20 6.73 -27.88
CA TYR A 392 -1.11 5.28 -27.83
C TYR A 392 -1.92 4.60 -28.96
N ILE A 393 -3.15 5.05 -29.19
CA ILE A 393 -4.00 4.55 -30.28
C ILE A 393 -3.34 4.78 -31.64
N GLN A 394 -2.78 5.97 -31.86
CA GLN A 394 -2.09 6.32 -33.12
C GLN A 394 -0.78 5.53 -33.30
N GLU A 395 0.00 5.37 -32.23
CA GLU A 395 1.26 4.62 -32.25
C GLU A 395 1.05 3.13 -32.60
N HIS A 396 -0.08 2.56 -32.14
CA HIS A 396 -0.41 1.15 -32.36
C HIS A 396 -1.34 0.91 -33.56
N GLY A 397 -1.77 1.98 -34.25
CA GLY A 397 -2.57 1.88 -35.48
C GLY A 397 -3.97 1.28 -35.27
N TYR A 398 -4.60 1.55 -34.12
CA TYR A 398 -5.98 1.11 -33.88
C TYR A 398 -6.95 2.10 -34.54
N ASP A 399 -7.68 1.62 -35.54
CA ASP A 399 -8.67 2.43 -36.26
C ASP A 399 -10.08 2.33 -35.64
N SER A 400 -10.33 1.26 -34.89
CA SER A 400 -11.62 1.04 -34.21
C SER A 400 -11.46 0.42 -32.83
N LEU A 401 -12.54 0.51 -32.03
CA LEU A 401 -12.62 -0.18 -30.73
C LEU A 401 -12.58 -1.71 -30.89
N ASP A 402 -13.12 -2.21 -32.00
CA ASP A 402 -13.14 -3.64 -32.31
C ASP A 402 -11.73 -4.16 -32.62
N ASP A 403 -10.90 -3.36 -33.30
CA ASP A 403 -9.46 -3.70 -33.55
C ASP A 403 -8.69 -3.78 -32.23
N PHE A 404 -8.97 -2.88 -31.33
CA PHE A 404 -8.36 -2.89 -29.99
C PHE A 404 -8.76 -4.14 -29.19
N HIS A 405 -10.07 -4.49 -29.20
CA HIS A 405 -10.55 -5.70 -28.55
C HIS A 405 -10.00 -6.97 -29.20
N ALA A 406 -9.94 -7.04 -30.52
CA ALA A 406 -9.36 -8.16 -31.21
C ALA A 406 -7.86 -8.37 -30.86
N THR A 407 -7.10 -7.28 -30.73
CA THR A 407 -5.69 -7.34 -30.32
C THR A 407 -5.55 -7.77 -28.86
N LEU A 408 -6.43 -7.32 -27.98
CA LEU A 408 -6.47 -7.74 -26.57
C LEU A 408 -6.77 -9.22 -26.43
N ASP A 409 -7.77 -9.71 -27.17
CA ASP A 409 -8.16 -11.14 -27.18
C ASP A 409 -7.01 -12.00 -27.74
N GLN A 410 -6.36 -11.56 -28.82
CA GLN A 410 -5.21 -12.25 -29.38
C GLN A 410 -4.03 -12.34 -28.40
N ALA A 411 -3.73 -11.24 -27.68
CA ALA A 411 -2.68 -11.24 -26.67
C ALA A 411 -3.03 -12.14 -25.48
N SER A 412 -4.29 -12.17 -25.08
CA SER A 412 -4.80 -13.07 -24.03
C SER A 412 -4.65 -14.55 -24.44
N ASP A 413 -5.02 -14.88 -25.66
CA ASP A 413 -4.91 -16.25 -26.20
C ASP A 413 -3.46 -16.69 -26.32
N GLN A 414 -2.57 -15.83 -26.81
CA GLN A 414 -1.13 -16.10 -26.86
C GLN A 414 -0.54 -16.32 -25.46
N THR A 415 -0.96 -15.52 -24.49
CA THR A 415 -0.52 -15.68 -23.09
C THR A 415 -1.00 -17.02 -22.53
N SER A 416 -2.25 -17.39 -22.78
CA SER A 416 -2.83 -18.66 -22.35
C SER A 416 -2.13 -19.86 -23.00
N ALA A 417 -1.85 -19.78 -24.31
CA ALA A 417 -1.13 -20.81 -25.03
C ALA A 417 0.31 -20.98 -24.53
N SER A 418 1.01 -19.85 -24.27
CA SER A 418 2.37 -19.85 -23.73
C SER A 418 2.42 -20.47 -22.32
N ARG A 419 1.45 -20.14 -21.45
CA ARG A 419 1.33 -20.74 -20.11
C ARG A 419 1.07 -22.24 -20.18
N LYS A 420 0.24 -22.69 -21.11
CA LYS A 420 -0.01 -24.11 -21.30
C LYS A 420 1.24 -24.86 -21.78
N SER A 421 1.95 -24.28 -22.75
CA SER A 421 3.22 -24.85 -23.25
C SER A 421 4.28 -24.93 -22.15
N LEU A 422 4.39 -23.89 -21.31
CA LEU A 422 5.30 -23.89 -20.16
C LEU A 422 4.96 -25.02 -19.19
N LYS A 423 3.69 -25.16 -18.82
CA LYS A 423 3.22 -26.22 -17.92
C LYS A 423 3.49 -27.64 -18.47
N ASP A 424 3.27 -27.84 -19.78
CA ASP A 424 3.56 -29.10 -20.44
C ASP A 424 5.08 -29.40 -20.42
N THR A 425 5.92 -28.40 -20.61
CA THR A 425 7.38 -28.52 -20.54
C THR A 425 7.85 -28.84 -19.13
N GLU A 426 7.30 -28.14 -18.11
CA GLU A 426 7.58 -28.42 -16.69
C GLU A 426 7.20 -29.85 -16.31
N GLN A 427 6.05 -30.35 -16.79
CA GLN A 427 5.65 -31.71 -16.55
C GLN A 427 6.60 -32.71 -17.20
N GLN A 428 7.01 -32.48 -18.46
CA GLN A 428 8.01 -33.31 -19.14
C GLN A 428 9.35 -33.33 -18.41
N LEU A 429 9.78 -32.22 -17.89
CA LEU A 429 11.01 -32.11 -17.11
C LEU A 429 10.92 -32.88 -15.78
N LYS A 430 9.77 -32.83 -15.13
CA LYS A 430 9.49 -33.60 -13.93
C LYS A 430 9.52 -35.10 -14.22
N ASP A 431 8.86 -35.55 -15.30
CA ASP A 431 8.82 -36.95 -15.71
C ASP A 431 10.22 -37.47 -16.07
N MET A 432 11.04 -36.65 -16.75
CA MET A 432 12.45 -36.96 -17.04
C MET A 432 13.29 -37.08 -15.78
N ASN A 433 13.13 -36.18 -14.82
CA ASN A 433 13.84 -36.25 -13.54
C ASN A 433 13.46 -37.52 -12.75
N GLU A 434 12.18 -37.88 -12.73
CA GLU A 434 11.74 -39.17 -12.12
C GLU A 434 12.34 -40.41 -12.83
N GLN A 435 12.52 -40.34 -14.15
CA GLN A 435 13.20 -41.41 -14.87
C GLN A 435 14.70 -41.49 -14.55
N ILE A 436 15.35 -40.33 -14.42
CA ILE A 436 16.79 -40.22 -14.02
C ILE A 436 16.99 -40.80 -12.62
N GLU A 437 16.12 -40.47 -11.67
CA GLU A 437 16.22 -41.03 -10.31
C GLU A 437 16.04 -42.57 -10.31
N LYS A 438 15.07 -43.11 -11.07
CA LYS A 438 14.89 -44.57 -11.22
C LYS A 438 16.09 -45.28 -11.83
N VAL A 439 16.87 -44.60 -12.68
CA VAL A 439 18.10 -45.18 -13.28
C VAL A 439 19.27 -45.09 -12.32
N LYS A 440 19.31 -44.12 -11.39
CA LYS A 440 20.34 -44.04 -10.36
C LYS A 440 20.18 -45.10 -9.26
N ASP A 441 18.96 -45.59 -9.05
CA ASP A 441 18.65 -46.62 -8.06
C ASP A 441 18.83 -48.07 -8.61
N LEU A 442 19.23 -48.22 -9.87
CA LEU A 442 19.63 -49.44 -10.51
C LEU A 442 21.16 -49.59 -10.58
#